data_2cba134f65c077dae8607f22af6d45cb
#
_entry.id   2cba134f65c077dae8607f22af6d45cb
#
_cell.length_a   1.000
_cell.length_b   1.000
_cell.length_c   1.000
_cell.angle_alpha   90.00
_cell.angle_beta   90.00
_cell.angle_gamma   90.00
#
_symmetry.space_group_name_H-M   'P 1'
#
loop_
_entity.id
_entity.type
_entity.pdbx_description
1 polymer ?
#
loop_
_entity_poly.entity_id
_entity_poly.type
_entity_poly.pdbx_seq_one_letter_code
_entity_poly.pdbx_strand_id
1 'polypeptide(L)'
;MDFLIIAIWAQELSGGLDFLTPGVLICLQSGQWWTALWMGVLWVLVQEGGGNLVFGVSILFYAGMLAFFLLSKWLLEPENPLFILFFSLLLACWSWVVLSGAINFQELPVRPHSPWPWIAKQWVAYVLFWGVALLIYRRGGRNGRV
;
A
#
# COMPACT_ATOMS: atom_id res chain seq x y z
N MET A 1 -4.57 6.91 -14.46
CA MET A 1 -5.45 5.74 -14.74
C MET A 1 -4.64 4.48 -14.95
N ASP A 2 -3.57 4.50 -15.74
CA ASP A 2 -2.78 3.33 -16.12
C ASP A 2 -2.17 2.57 -14.93
N PHE A 3 -1.74 3.29 -13.89
CA PHE A 3 -1.19 2.68 -12.68
C PHE A 3 -2.21 1.81 -11.93
N LEU A 4 -3.46 2.24 -11.86
CA LEU A 4 -4.53 1.48 -11.19
C LEU A 4 -4.80 0.15 -11.90
N ILE A 5 -4.85 0.18 -13.23
CA ILE A 5 -5.08 -1.02 -14.04
C ILE A 5 -3.94 -2.02 -13.85
N ILE A 6 -2.69 -1.54 -13.91
CA ILE A 6 -1.49 -2.36 -13.71
C ILE A 6 -1.47 -2.93 -12.28
N ALA A 7 -1.80 -2.14 -11.27
CA ALA A 7 -1.83 -2.58 -9.87
C ALA A 7 -2.89 -3.67 -9.63
N ILE A 8 -4.10 -3.53 -10.20
CA ILE A 8 -5.16 -4.53 -10.11
C ILE A 8 -4.74 -5.85 -10.77
N TRP A 9 -4.20 -5.79 -11.99
CA TRP A 9 -3.71 -7.00 -12.69
C TRP A 9 -2.56 -7.68 -11.95
N ALA A 10 -1.62 -6.90 -11.43
CA ALA A 10 -0.50 -7.41 -10.65
C ALA A 10 -0.96 -8.09 -9.36
N GLN A 11 -1.98 -7.56 -8.71
CA GLN A 11 -2.55 -8.14 -7.49
C GLN A 11 -3.24 -9.47 -7.76
N GLU A 12 -4.02 -9.58 -8.83
CA GLU A 12 -4.64 -10.84 -9.27
C GLU A 12 -3.59 -11.93 -9.54
N LEU A 13 -2.52 -11.57 -10.24
CA LEU A 13 -1.44 -12.50 -10.62
C LEU A 13 -0.56 -12.92 -9.43
N SER A 14 -0.44 -12.10 -8.41
CA SER A 14 0.50 -12.33 -7.28
C SER A 14 -0.15 -12.94 -6.04
N GLY A 15 -1.43 -13.31 -6.11
CA GLY A 15 -2.10 -14.01 -5.01
C GLY A 15 -2.38 -13.14 -3.78
N GLY A 16 -2.71 -11.87 -3.98
CA GLY A 16 -3.21 -10.99 -2.91
C GLY A 16 -2.18 -10.04 -2.30
N LEU A 17 -1.02 -9.85 -2.95
CA LEU A 17 -0.08 -8.81 -2.55
C LEU A 17 -0.66 -7.42 -2.88
N ASP A 18 -0.51 -6.47 -1.97
CA ASP A 18 -0.99 -5.10 -2.15
C ASP A 18 0.01 -4.27 -2.97
N PHE A 19 -0.40 -3.86 -4.15
CA PHE A 19 0.42 -3.02 -5.04
C PHE A 19 -0.09 -1.58 -5.16
N LEU A 20 -1.24 -1.26 -4.59
CA LEU A 20 -1.81 0.07 -4.69
C LEU A 20 -1.27 1.04 -3.63
N THR A 21 -0.94 0.55 -2.46
CA THR A 21 -0.43 1.36 -1.35
C THR A 21 0.73 2.28 -1.74
N PRO A 22 1.74 1.84 -2.53
CA PRO A 22 2.77 2.75 -3.01
C PRO A 22 2.26 3.93 -3.83
N GLY A 23 1.23 3.73 -4.65
CA GLY A 23 0.61 4.80 -5.44
C GLY A 23 -0.09 5.85 -4.57
N VAL A 24 -0.82 5.40 -3.55
CA VAL A 24 -1.47 6.29 -2.57
C VAL A 24 -0.42 7.09 -1.80
N LEU A 25 0.68 6.45 -1.39
CA LEU A 25 1.77 7.12 -0.69
C LEU A 25 2.45 8.21 -1.52
N ILE A 26 2.65 7.98 -2.82
CA ILE A 26 3.21 8.99 -3.70
C ILE A 26 2.26 10.19 -3.84
N CYS A 27 0.96 9.95 -3.94
CA CYS A 27 -0.03 11.03 -3.92
C CYS A 27 0.01 11.82 -2.61
N LEU A 28 0.19 11.15 -1.49
CA LEU A 28 0.35 11.81 -0.17
C LEU A 28 1.67 12.61 -0.09
N GLN A 29 2.77 12.06 -0.60
CA GLN A 29 4.07 12.75 -0.65
C GLN A 29 4.04 13.99 -1.55
N SER A 30 3.31 13.92 -2.66
CA SER A 30 3.15 15.06 -3.58
C SER A 30 2.14 16.11 -3.12
N GLY A 31 1.53 15.92 -1.96
CA GLY A 31 0.53 16.84 -1.40
C GLY A 31 -0.85 16.77 -2.05
N GLN A 32 -1.08 15.77 -2.90
CA GLN A 32 -2.37 15.57 -3.58
C GLN A 32 -3.35 14.75 -2.72
N TRP A 33 -3.77 15.33 -1.60
CA TRP A 33 -4.64 14.67 -0.60
C TRP A 33 -5.97 14.17 -1.17
N TRP A 34 -6.59 14.94 -2.07
CA TRP A 34 -7.85 14.57 -2.70
C TRP A 34 -7.68 13.34 -3.59
N THR A 35 -6.64 13.29 -4.40
CA THR A 35 -6.35 12.14 -5.25
C THR A 35 -6.05 10.89 -4.41
N ALA A 36 -5.26 11.03 -3.36
CA ALA A 36 -4.95 9.94 -2.42
C ALA A 36 -6.22 9.41 -1.73
N LEU A 37 -7.10 10.30 -1.30
CA LEU A 37 -8.36 9.94 -0.64
C LEU A 37 -9.28 9.17 -1.60
N TRP A 38 -9.49 9.69 -2.81
CA TRP A 38 -10.31 9.02 -3.81
C TRP A 38 -9.74 7.66 -4.24
N MET A 39 -8.43 7.57 -4.44
CA MET A 39 -7.77 6.30 -4.72
C MET A 39 -7.95 5.29 -3.58
N GLY A 40 -7.79 5.73 -2.35
CA GLY A 40 -7.98 4.88 -1.17
C GLY A 40 -9.42 4.39 -1.04
N VAL A 41 -10.42 5.26 -1.21
CA VAL A 41 -11.84 4.90 -1.16
C VAL A 41 -12.21 3.90 -2.27
N LEU A 42 -11.81 4.19 -3.52
CA LEU A 42 -12.05 3.27 -4.64
C LEU A 42 -11.43 1.91 -4.38
N TRP A 43 -10.23 1.88 -3.84
CA TRP A 43 -9.54 0.63 -3.56
C TRP A 43 -10.18 -0.18 -2.45
N VAL A 44 -10.60 0.47 -1.36
CA VAL A 44 -11.37 -0.18 -0.29
C VAL A 44 -12.65 -0.80 -0.88
N LEU A 45 -13.36 -0.06 -1.73
CA LEU A 45 -14.57 -0.57 -2.39
C LEU A 45 -14.28 -1.78 -3.30
N VAL A 46 -13.17 -1.75 -4.03
CA VAL A 46 -12.76 -2.88 -4.89
C VAL A 46 -12.39 -4.11 -4.06
N GLN A 47 -11.61 -3.92 -3.01
CA GLN A 47 -11.18 -5.04 -2.15
C GLN A 47 -12.34 -5.64 -1.34
N GLU A 48 -13.18 -4.81 -0.77
CA GLU A 48 -14.33 -5.27 0.01
C GLU A 48 -15.47 -5.76 -0.88
N GLY A 49 -15.66 -5.14 -2.05
CA GLY A 49 -16.65 -5.59 -3.04
C GLY A 49 -16.29 -6.90 -3.74
N GLY A 50 -14.99 -7.25 -3.82
CA GLY A 50 -14.51 -8.51 -4.36
C GLY A 50 -14.73 -9.72 -3.44
N GLY A 51 -15.18 -9.52 -2.21
CA GLY A 51 -15.46 -10.60 -1.25
C GLY A 51 -14.24 -11.35 -0.72
N ASN A 52 -13.04 -10.90 -1.05
CA ASN A 52 -11.79 -11.57 -0.68
C ASN A 52 -11.31 -11.24 0.74
N LEU A 53 -11.80 -10.16 1.32
CA LEU A 53 -11.47 -9.71 2.66
C LEU A 53 -12.72 -9.34 3.44
N VAL A 54 -12.65 -9.50 4.75
CA VAL A 54 -13.74 -9.15 5.63
C VAL A 54 -13.87 -7.64 5.74
N PHE A 55 -15.10 -7.19 5.79
CA PHE A 55 -15.46 -5.78 5.91
C PHE A 55 -14.72 -5.10 7.09
N GLY A 56 -14.07 -4.00 6.79
CA GLY A 56 -13.35 -3.19 7.78
C GLY A 56 -11.85 -3.46 7.91
N VAL A 57 -11.33 -4.57 7.39
CA VAL A 57 -9.88 -4.88 7.44
C VAL A 57 -9.08 -3.89 6.59
N SER A 58 -9.57 -3.59 5.40
CA SER A 58 -8.95 -2.59 4.52
C SER A 58 -8.97 -1.20 5.12
N ILE A 59 -10.08 -0.82 5.77
CA ILE A 59 -10.21 0.48 6.45
C ILE A 59 -9.19 0.58 7.59
N LEU A 60 -9.05 -0.46 8.40
CA LEU A 60 -8.08 -0.50 9.49
C LEU A 60 -6.63 -0.40 8.96
N PHE A 61 -6.34 -1.09 7.86
CA PHE A 61 -5.05 -1.03 7.22
C PHE A 61 -4.71 0.41 6.76
N TYR A 62 -5.62 1.06 6.05
CA TYR A 62 -5.40 2.43 5.55
C TYR A 62 -5.39 3.47 6.66
N ALA A 63 -6.20 3.32 7.69
CA ALA A 63 -6.14 4.19 8.86
C ALA A 63 -4.79 4.09 9.57
N GLY A 64 -4.27 2.89 9.77
CA GLY A 64 -2.94 2.66 10.32
C GLY A 64 -1.84 3.23 9.41
N MET A 65 -1.93 3.03 8.10
CA MET A 65 -1.01 3.59 7.13
C MET A 65 -0.94 5.12 7.21
N LEU A 66 -2.08 5.79 7.26
CA LEU A 66 -2.15 7.24 7.42
C LEU A 66 -1.54 7.71 8.73
N ALA A 67 -1.84 7.04 9.83
CA ALA A 67 -1.27 7.37 11.14
C ALA A 67 0.27 7.23 11.11
N PHE A 68 0.79 6.13 10.56
CA PHE A 68 2.23 5.92 10.41
C PHE A 68 2.88 6.92 9.46
N PHE A 69 2.19 7.30 8.37
CA PHE A 69 2.69 8.31 7.44
C PHE A 69 2.82 9.67 8.11
N LEU A 70 1.80 10.10 8.86
CA LEU A 70 1.84 11.37 9.59
C LEU A 70 2.94 11.38 10.66
N LEU A 71 3.12 10.27 11.37
CA LEU A 71 4.17 10.11 12.36
C LEU A 71 5.56 10.13 11.72
N SER A 72 5.73 9.42 10.62
CA SER A 72 7.01 9.32 9.89
C SER A 72 7.39 10.64 9.23
N LYS A 73 6.41 11.41 8.75
CA LYS A 73 6.63 12.75 8.20
C LYS A 73 7.23 13.71 9.22
N TRP A 74 6.93 13.49 10.51
CA TRP A 74 7.48 14.28 11.59
C TRP A 74 8.93 13.90 11.92
N LEU A 75 9.32 12.63 11.71
CA LEU A 75 10.67 12.12 12.02
C LEU A 75 11.65 12.24 10.85
N LEU A 76 11.19 12.06 9.62
CA LEU A 76 12.03 11.96 8.42
C LEU A 76 11.40 12.76 7.26
N GLU A 77 12.26 13.39 6.46
CA GLU A 77 11.80 14.03 5.23
C GLU A 77 11.29 12.99 4.23
N PRO A 78 10.05 13.16 3.70
CA PRO A 78 9.43 12.16 2.81
C PRO A 78 10.19 11.91 1.49
N GLU A 79 11.08 12.82 1.10
CA GLU A 79 11.88 12.72 -0.14
C GLU A 79 13.13 11.84 0.01
N ASN A 80 13.46 11.45 1.23
CA ASN A 80 14.64 10.65 1.49
C ASN A 80 14.41 9.19 1.08
N PRO A 81 15.31 8.55 0.29
CA PRO A 81 15.19 7.15 -0.09
C PRO A 81 15.19 6.19 1.12
N LEU A 82 15.84 6.57 2.23
CA LEU A 82 15.79 5.82 3.48
C LEU A 82 14.37 5.79 4.07
N PHE A 83 13.61 6.89 3.93
CA PHE A 83 12.21 6.94 4.33
C PHE A 83 11.39 5.86 3.61
N ILE A 84 11.59 5.71 2.30
CA ILE A 84 10.89 4.71 1.49
C ILE A 84 11.19 3.30 1.99
N LEU A 85 12.45 2.98 2.26
CA LEU A 85 12.85 1.66 2.74
C LEU A 85 12.27 1.33 4.12
N PHE A 86 12.40 2.24 5.08
CA PHE A 86 11.87 2.03 6.43
C PHE A 86 10.36 2.01 6.46
N PHE A 87 9.72 2.93 5.74
CA PHE A 87 8.28 3.03 5.74
C PHE A 87 7.63 1.83 5.04
N SER A 88 8.20 1.34 3.94
CA SER A 88 7.72 0.14 3.26
C SER A 88 7.86 -1.12 4.12
N LEU A 89 8.93 -1.24 4.90
CA LEU A 89 9.10 -2.32 5.85
C LEU A 89 8.05 -2.26 6.97
N LEU A 90 7.84 -1.07 7.52
CA LEU A 90 6.83 -0.83 8.57
C LEU A 90 5.42 -1.17 8.07
N LEU A 91 5.10 -0.79 6.83
CA LEU A 91 3.83 -1.15 6.20
C LEU A 91 3.69 -2.64 5.95
N ALA A 92 4.76 -3.33 5.55
CA ALA A 92 4.73 -4.78 5.39
C ALA A 92 4.47 -5.50 6.73
N CYS A 93 5.08 -5.04 7.81
CA CYS A 93 4.78 -5.53 9.16
C CYS A 93 3.34 -5.23 9.57
N TRP A 94 2.87 -4.02 9.33
CA TRP A 94 1.50 -3.61 9.65
C TRP A 94 0.46 -4.43 8.88
N SER A 95 0.65 -4.66 7.59
CA SER A 95 -0.24 -5.49 6.79
C SER A 95 -0.33 -6.92 7.32
N TRP A 96 0.78 -7.47 7.79
CA TRP A 96 0.77 -8.80 8.43
C TRP A 96 0.01 -8.80 9.76
N VAL A 97 0.18 -7.78 10.60
CA VAL A 97 -0.54 -7.63 11.87
C VAL A 97 -2.05 -7.55 11.64
N VAL A 98 -2.47 -6.72 10.68
CA VAL A 98 -3.89 -6.56 10.33
C VAL A 98 -4.47 -7.86 9.78
N LEU A 99 -3.76 -8.54 8.89
CA LEU A 99 -4.20 -9.83 8.33
C LEU A 99 -4.28 -10.91 9.40
N SER A 100 -3.28 -11.04 10.26
CA SER A 100 -3.27 -12.02 11.36
C SER A 100 -4.37 -11.72 12.37
N GLY A 101 -4.60 -10.46 12.69
CA GLY A 101 -5.70 -10.04 13.53
C GLY A 101 -7.06 -10.43 12.94
N ALA A 102 -7.26 -10.15 11.64
CA ALA A 102 -8.51 -10.51 10.95
C ALA A 102 -8.76 -12.03 10.95
N ILE A 103 -7.73 -12.84 10.70
CA ILE A 103 -7.84 -14.31 10.73
C ILE A 103 -8.22 -14.80 12.14
N ASN A 104 -7.59 -14.26 13.18
CA ASN A 104 -7.88 -14.65 14.55
C ASN A 104 -9.26 -14.22 15.02
N PHE A 105 -9.72 -13.01 14.66
CA PHE A 105 -11.03 -12.52 15.05
C PHE A 105 -12.18 -13.26 14.38
N GLN A 106 -11.95 -13.86 13.23
CA GLN A 106 -13.02 -14.50 12.44
C GLN A 106 -12.96 -16.00 12.47
N GLU A 107 -12.07 -16.59 13.28
CA GLU A 107 -11.90 -18.03 13.40
C GLU A 107 -11.78 -18.72 12.03
N LEU A 108 -11.17 -18.04 11.06
CA LEU A 108 -10.97 -18.60 9.74
C LEU A 108 -10.04 -19.81 9.82
N PRO A 109 -10.36 -20.91 9.11
CA PRO A 109 -9.57 -22.16 9.18
C PRO A 109 -8.20 -22.05 8.48
N VAL A 110 -7.79 -20.84 8.10
CA VAL A 110 -6.51 -20.56 7.44
C VAL A 110 -5.46 -20.27 8.50
N ARG A 111 -4.46 -21.14 8.60
CA ARG A 111 -3.30 -20.86 9.45
C ARG A 111 -2.49 -19.71 8.88
N PRO A 112 -2.12 -18.71 9.69
CA PRO A 112 -1.23 -17.66 9.22
C PRO A 112 0.08 -18.31 8.77
N HIS A 113 0.49 -18.01 7.55
CA HIS A 113 1.79 -18.41 7.04
C HIS A 113 2.88 -17.84 7.95
N SER A 114 4.04 -18.50 7.99
CA SER A 114 5.22 -17.98 8.67
C SER A 114 5.39 -16.49 8.34
N PRO A 115 5.53 -15.58 9.35
CA PRO A 115 5.48 -14.13 9.11
C PRO A 115 6.61 -13.64 8.21
N TRP A 116 7.79 -14.21 8.38
CA TRP A 116 9.00 -13.71 7.72
C TRP A 116 9.00 -13.78 6.18
N PRO A 117 8.68 -14.91 5.54
CA PRO A 117 8.67 -14.97 4.08
C PRO A 117 7.56 -14.10 3.48
N TRP A 118 6.43 -13.95 4.16
CA TRP A 118 5.33 -13.11 3.70
C TRP A 118 5.68 -11.63 3.81
N ILE A 119 6.22 -11.19 4.95
CA ILE A 119 6.69 -9.81 5.17
C ILE A 119 7.79 -9.46 4.17
N ALA A 120 8.75 -10.36 3.92
CA ALA A 120 9.81 -10.11 2.95
C ALA A 120 9.27 -9.94 1.52
N LYS A 121 8.35 -10.79 1.08
CA LYS A 121 7.69 -10.66 -0.23
C LYS A 121 6.92 -9.35 -0.36
N GLN A 122 6.15 -9.00 0.65
CA GLN A 122 5.36 -7.77 0.65
C GLN A 122 6.26 -6.54 0.67
N TRP A 123 7.34 -6.56 1.44
CA TRP A 123 8.32 -5.47 1.47
C TRP A 123 8.99 -5.25 0.11
N VAL A 124 9.47 -6.32 -0.52
CA VAL A 124 10.06 -6.25 -1.87
C VAL A 124 9.05 -5.71 -2.87
N ALA A 125 7.79 -6.17 -2.83
CA ALA A 125 6.73 -5.67 -3.67
C ALA A 125 6.51 -4.16 -3.48
N TYR A 126 6.44 -3.68 -2.24
CA TYR A 126 6.30 -2.25 -1.96
C TYR A 126 7.46 -1.42 -2.48
N VAL A 127 8.70 -1.84 -2.27
CA VAL A 127 9.89 -1.12 -2.74
C VAL A 127 9.92 -1.05 -4.26
N LEU A 128 9.65 -2.17 -4.94
CA LEU A 128 9.64 -2.22 -6.41
C LEU A 128 8.55 -1.32 -7.00
N PHE A 129 7.32 -1.46 -6.52
CA PHE A 129 6.20 -0.66 -7.03
C PHE A 129 6.30 0.82 -6.69
N TRP A 130 6.83 1.14 -5.51
CA TRP A 130 7.12 2.53 -5.16
C TRP A 130 8.18 3.12 -6.08
N GLY A 131 9.25 2.37 -6.37
CA GLY A 131 10.27 2.77 -7.33
C GLY A 131 9.70 3.00 -8.73
N VAL A 132 8.86 2.09 -9.22
CA VAL A 132 8.18 2.21 -10.52
C VAL A 132 7.25 3.43 -10.54
N ALA A 133 6.44 3.61 -9.50
CA ALA A 133 5.52 4.74 -9.41
C ALA A 133 6.25 6.09 -9.33
N LEU A 134 7.39 6.17 -8.62
CA LEU A 134 8.25 7.35 -8.62
C LEU A 134 8.83 7.65 -10.02
N LEU A 135 9.25 6.62 -10.75
CA LEU A 135 9.76 6.78 -12.11
C LEU A 135 8.67 7.31 -13.05
N ILE A 136 7.45 6.79 -12.96
CA ILE A 136 6.31 7.25 -13.75
C ILE A 136 5.99 8.70 -13.40
N TYR A 137 5.94 9.03 -12.10
CA TYR A 137 5.66 10.38 -11.64
C TYR A 137 6.71 11.39 -12.12
N ARG A 138 8.01 11.05 -12.05
CA ARG A 138 9.10 11.91 -12.53
C ARG A 138 9.07 12.10 -14.05
N ARG A 139 8.68 11.07 -14.82
CA ARG A 139 8.54 11.17 -16.28
C ARG A 139 7.34 12.04 -16.68
N GLY A 140 6.20 11.88 -16.00
CA GLY A 140 5.00 12.71 -16.24
C GLY A 140 5.23 14.19 -15.96
N GLY A 141 5.98 14.51 -14.90
CA GLY A 141 6.33 15.90 -14.56
C GLY A 141 7.31 16.58 -15.54
N ARG A 142 8.13 15.80 -16.27
CA ARG A 142 9.03 16.32 -17.30
C ARG A 142 8.31 16.69 -18.61
N ASN A 143 7.23 16.00 -18.93
CA ASN A 143 6.46 16.26 -20.16
C ASN A 143 5.43 17.38 -20.03
N GLY A 144 5.19 17.90 -18.83
CA GLY A 144 4.27 19.01 -18.57
C GLY A 144 4.92 20.41 -18.56
N ARG A 145 6.21 20.51 -18.87
CA ARG A 145 6.93 21.80 -19.02
C ARG A 145 7.40 21.96 -20.47
N VAL A 146 6.43 22.13 -21.35
CA VAL A 146 6.63 22.73 -22.67
C VAL A 146 5.66 23.87 -22.80
#